data_6c77476a08ce7ffcfd57923d0e86207d
#
_entry.id   6c77476a08ce7ffcfd57923d0e86207d
#
_cell.length_a   1.000
_cell.length_b   1.000
_cell.length_c   1.000
_cell.angle_alpha   90.00
_cell.angle_beta   90.00
_cell.angle_gamma   90.00
#
_symmetry.space_group_name_H-M   'P 1'
#
loop_
_entity.id
_entity.type
_entity.pdbx_description
1 polymer ?
#
loop_
_entity_poly.entity_id
_entity_poly.type
_entity_poly.pdbx_seq_one_letter_code
_entity_poly.pdbx_strand_id
1 'polypeptide(L)'
;MKNIFKKKSVGYVFAIAVLLLTSNFTYRNDKATNEKVVRDVYAAYEKKDWNMLKSLFAEGFTFTSPVDDHIDIKEYKVRCWPNAYNIKKFDIEKLVVDGDDVFVLYNGWNTSGKEFRNTEYFKLKNGKIKEFTCFFGPGISFPNNTKK
;
A
#
# COMPACT_ATOMS: atom_id res chain seq x y z
N MET A 1 62.33 -3.81 -5.11
CA MET A 1 61.04 -3.07 -5.24
C MET A 1 60.01 -3.94 -5.96
N LYS A 2 59.37 -4.82 -5.26
CA LYS A 2 58.22 -5.61 -5.81
C LYS A 2 57.26 -5.90 -4.67
N ASN A 3 55.96 -5.68 -4.91
CA ASN A 3 54.79 -6.12 -4.13
C ASN A 3 54.21 -5.18 -3.02
N ILE A 4 53.88 -3.96 -3.37
CA ILE A 4 52.98 -3.14 -2.50
C ILE A 4 51.60 -2.90 -3.13
N PHE A 5 51.40 -3.15 -4.43
CA PHE A 5 50.17 -2.78 -5.13
C PHE A 5 49.06 -3.84 -5.18
N LYS A 6 49.25 -5.08 -4.72
CA LYS A 6 48.28 -6.17 -4.84
C LYS A 6 47.32 -6.35 -3.66
N LYS A 7 47.54 -5.71 -2.51
CA LYS A 7 46.69 -5.91 -1.32
C LYS A 7 45.56 -4.89 -1.16
N LYS A 8 45.61 -3.75 -1.83
CA LYS A 8 44.58 -2.71 -1.67
C LYS A 8 43.32 -2.93 -2.53
N SER A 9 43.43 -3.55 -3.70
CA SER A 9 42.32 -3.75 -4.62
C SER A 9 41.28 -4.78 -4.16
N VAL A 10 41.73 -5.83 -3.47
CA VAL A 10 40.81 -6.89 -2.99
C VAL A 10 39.89 -6.39 -1.86
N GLY A 11 40.40 -5.51 -0.99
CA GLY A 11 39.61 -4.93 0.09
C GLY A 11 38.48 -4.03 -0.39
N TYR A 12 38.69 -3.25 -1.44
CA TYR A 12 37.66 -2.38 -2.02
C TYR A 12 36.56 -3.17 -2.74
N VAL A 13 36.88 -4.24 -3.45
CA VAL A 13 35.89 -5.10 -4.13
C VAL A 13 35.01 -5.81 -3.10
N PHE A 14 35.56 -6.27 -1.99
CA PHE A 14 34.79 -6.90 -0.92
C PHE A 14 33.83 -5.88 -0.22
N ALA A 15 34.31 -4.66 0.06
CA ALA A 15 33.51 -3.62 0.68
C ALA A 15 32.34 -3.19 -0.21
N ILE A 16 32.54 -3.04 -1.52
CA ILE A 16 31.52 -2.70 -2.48
C ILE A 16 30.48 -3.85 -2.61
N ALA A 17 30.92 -5.10 -2.64
CA ALA A 17 30.02 -6.26 -2.71
C ALA A 17 29.14 -6.38 -1.45
N VAL A 18 29.68 -6.13 -0.27
CA VAL A 18 28.89 -6.14 0.98
C VAL A 18 27.87 -5.00 1.01
N LEU A 19 28.23 -3.79 0.57
CA LEU A 19 27.31 -2.66 0.47
C LEU A 19 26.15 -2.93 -0.49
N LEU A 20 26.40 -3.55 -1.65
CA LEU A 20 25.37 -3.91 -2.61
C LEU A 20 24.44 -5.01 -2.10
N LEU A 21 24.95 -5.96 -1.33
CA LEU A 21 24.15 -7.03 -0.74
C LEU A 21 23.22 -6.50 0.38
N THR A 22 23.71 -5.59 1.21
CA THR A 22 22.89 -4.99 2.28
C THR A 22 21.78 -4.10 1.73
N SER A 23 22.06 -3.29 0.72
CA SER A 23 21.05 -2.42 0.10
C SER A 23 19.90 -3.22 -0.55
N ASN A 24 20.21 -4.32 -1.24
CA ASN A 24 19.19 -5.19 -1.84
C ASN A 24 18.33 -5.91 -0.77
N PHE A 25 18.93 -6.28 0.35
CA PHE A 25 18.21 -6.93 1.44
C PHE A 25 17.23 -5.96 2.13
N THR A 26 17.65 -4.74 2.40
CA THR A 26 16.78 -3.70 2.97
C THR A 26 15.62 -3.37 2.04
N TYR A 27 15.87 -3.12 0.77
CA TYR A 27 14.83 -2.83 -0.23
C TYR A 27 13.77 -3.95 -0.33
N ARG A 28 14.18 -5.23 -0.32
CA ARG A 28 13.24 -6.35 -0.36
C ARG A 28 12.39 -6.45 0.90
N ASN A 29 12.97 -6.14 2.06
CA ASN A 29 12.26 -6.19 3.33
C ASN A 29 11.21 -5.06 3.42
N ASP A 30 11.57 -3.85 3.01
CA ASP A 30 10.67 -2.69 2.97
C ASP A 30 9.49 -2.95 2.02
N LYS A 31 9.75 -3.52 0.84
CA LYS A 31 8.71 -3.90 -0.12
C LYS A 31 7.70 -4.89 0.46
N ALA A 32 8.17 -5.96 1.09
CA ALA A 32 7.31 -6.97 1.71
C ALA A 32 6.50 -6.38 2.89
N THR A 33 7.11 -5.46 3.65
CA THR A 33 6.47 -4.76 4.76
C THR A 33 5.38 -3.82 4.25
N ASN A 34 5.66 -3.01 3.23
CA ASN A 34 4.72 -2.06 2.65
C ASN A 34 3.53 -2.76 1.97
N GLU A 35 3.79 -3.85 1.26
CA GLU A 35 2.73 -4.71 0.72
C GLU A 35 1.80 -5.23 1.82
N LYS A 36 2.38 -5.74 2.91
CA LYS A 36 1.60 -6.25 4.04
C LYS A 36 0.73 -5.17 4.68
N VAL A 37 1.29 -3.99 4.93
CA VAL A 37 0.55 -2.86 5.52
C VAL A 37 -0.68 -2.51 4.67
N VAL A 38 -0.52 -2.45 3.35
CA VAL A 38 -1.63 -2.12 2.44
C VAL A 38 -2.66 -3.26 2.39
N ARG A 39 -2.25 -4.53 2.38
CA ARG A 39 -3.19 -5.66 2.47
C ARG A 39 -3.97 -5.67 3.78
N ASP A 40 -3.35 -5.25 4.86
CA ASP A 40 -4.00 -5.15 6.18
C ASP A 40 -5.11 -4.07 6.20
N VAL A 41 -5.06 -3.05 5.33
CA VAL A 41 -6.17 -2.09 5.15
C VAL A 41 -7.43 -2.82 4.70
N TYR A 42 -7.35 -3.62 3.64
CA TYR A 42 -8.50 -4.37 3.13
C TYR A 42 -9.01 -5.38 4.15
N ALA A 43 -8.09 -6.07 4.84
CA ALA A 43 -8.46 -6.98 5.92
C ALA A 43 -9.18 -6.27 7.08
N ALA A 44 -8.78 -5.06 7.44
CA ALA A 44 -9.44 -4.27 8.47
C ALA A 44 -10.87 -3.87 8.05
N TYR A 45 -11.07 -3.49 6.79
CA TYR A 45 -12.40 -3.20 6.22
C TYR A 45 -13.29 -4.44 6.22
N GLU A 46 -12.79 -5.60 5.81
CA GLU A 46 -13.56 -6.86 5.82
C GLU A 46 -13.96 -7.28 7.23
N LYS A 47 -13.05 -7.10 8.21
CA LYS A 47 -13.28 -7.41 9.63
C LYS A 47 -14.09 -6.34 10.36
N LYS A 48 -14.32 -5.17 9.77
CA LYS A 48 -14.94 -4.00 10.42
C LYS A 48 -14.14 -3.53 11.65
N ASP A 49 -12.82 -3.69 11.60
CA ASP A 49 -11.92 -3.38 12.71
C ASP A 49 -11.27 -2.01 12.51
N TRP A 50 -11.92 -0.98 13.06
CA TRP A 50 -11.37 0.38 13.07
C TRP A 50 -10.03 0.49 13.78
N ASN A 51 -9.82 -0.23 14.87
CA ASN A 51 -8.58 -0.13 15.62
C ASN A 51 -7.41 -0.71 14.83
N MET A 52 -7.64 -1.83 14.14
CA MET A 52 -6.67 -2.38 13.20
C MET A 52 -6.34 -1.35 12.13
N LEU A 53 -7.35 -0.79 11.43
CA LEU A 53 -7.14 0.19 10.37
C LEU A 53 -6.39 1.43 10.89
N LYS A 54 -6.85 2.01 11.99
CA LYS A 54 -6.22 3.18 12.62
C LYS A 54 -4.74 2.94 12.94
N SER A 55 -4.40 1.72 13.36
CA SER A 55 -3.02 1.38 13.71
C SER A 55 -2.06 1.39 12.52
N LEU A 56 -2.57 1.32 11.29
CA LEU A 56 -1.77 1.37 10.05
C LEU A 56 -1.44 2.80 9.63
N PHE A 57 -2.13 3.82 10.15
CA PHE A 57 -1.95 5.21 9.75
C PHE A 57 -0.80 5.88 10.50
N ALA A 58 -0.06 6.73 9.79
CA ALA A 58 0.98 7.59 10.34
C ALA A 58 0.37 8.82 11.03
N GLU A 59 1.16 9.49 11.87
CA GLU A 59 0.84 10.83 12.33
C GLU A 59 0.69 11.79 11.14
N GLY A 60 -0.37 12.63 11.19
CA GLY A 60 -0.72 13.53 10.10
C GLY A 60 -1.13 12.79 8.82
N PHE A 61 -1.75 11.62 8.94
CA PHE A 61 -2.42 10.92 7.84
C PHE A 61 -3.43 11.80 7.12
N THR A 62 -3.50 11.66 5.80
CA THR A 62 -4.51 12.31 4.95
C THR A 62 -5.16 11.32 3.99
N PHE A 63 -6.45 11.57 3.70
CA PHE A 63 -7.20 10.83 2.70
C PHE A 63 -7.75 11.77 1.63
N THR A 64 -7.67 11.32 0.38
CA THR A 64 -8.21 12.04 -0.80
C THR A 64 -9.07 11.10 -1.63
N SER A 65 -10.16 11.63 -2.19
CA SER A 65 -11.02 10.93 -3.13
C SER A 65 -11.64 11.94 -4.10
N PRO A 66 -12.43 11.52 -5.10
CA PRO A 66 -13.18 12.47 -5.96
C PRO A 66 -14.10 13.44 -5.21
N VAL A 67 -14.42 13.17 -3.94
CA VAL A 67 -15.31 13.98 -3.10
C VAL A 67 -14.72 14.43 -1.78
N ASP A 68 -13.43 14.09 -1.52
CA ASP A 68 -12.69 14.44 -0.31
C ASP A 68 -11.30 14.95 -0.69
N ASP A 69 -10.84 16.03 -0.07
CA ASP A 69 -9.51 16.60 -0.33
C ASP A 69 -8.71 16.71 0.95
N HIS A 70 -7.69 15.83 1.10
CA HIS A 70 -6.73 15.79 2.22
C HIS A 70 -7.38 15.78 3.61
N ILE A 71 -8.52 15.12 3.76
CA ILE A 71 -9.19 15.01 5.06
C ILE A 71 -8.35 14.23 6.07
N ASP A 72 -8.41 14.63 7.32
CA ASP A 72 -7.67 13.98 8.42
C ASP A 72 -8.34 12.67 8.89
N ILE A 73 -7.69 11.99 9.82
CA ILE A 73 -8.18 10.70 10.36
C ILE A 73 -9.54 10.82 11.08
N LYS A 74 -9.86 11.99 11.64
CA LYS A 74 -11.14 12.19 12.35
C LYS A 74 -12.28 12.30 11.34
N GLU A 75 -12.08 13.12 10.31
CA GLU A 75 -13.03 13.25 9.22
C GLU A 75 -13.18 11.95 8.43
N TYR A 76 -12.06 11.25 8.14
CA TYR A 76 -12.08 9.93 7.51
C TYR A 76 -12.93 8.92 8.29
N LYS A 77 -12.78 8.91 9.63
CA LYS A 77 -13.57 8.02 10.49
C LYS A 77 -15.08 8.30 10.39
N VAL A 78 -15.46 9.56 10.25
CA VAL A 78 -16.88 9.96 10.19
C VAL A 78 -17.46 9.79 8.80
N ARG A 79 -16.70 10.16 7.75
CA ARG A 79 -17.20 10.23 6.38
C ARG A 79 -17.01 8.94 5.60
N CYS A 80 -15.87 8.27 5.75
CA CYS A 80 -15.47 7.14 4.92
C CYS A 80 -15.64 5.79 5.62
N TRP A 81 -15.24 5.70 6.88
CA TRP A 81 -15.29 4.43 7.63
C TRP A 81 -16.67 3.77 7.72
N PRO A 82 -17.80 4.48 7.82
CA PRO A 82 -19.12 3.84 7.83
C PRO A 82 -19.39 2.95 6.62
N ASN A 83 -18.75 3.22 5.48
CA ASN A 83 -18.85 2.36 4.29
C ASN A 83 -18.27 0.95 4.52
N ALA A 84 -17.40 0.76 5.51
CA ALA A 84 -16.87 -0.56 5.85
C ALA A 84 -18.00 -1.56 6.13
N TYR A 85 -19.09 -1.13 6.76
CA TYR A 85 -20.22 -2.00 7.08
C TYR A 85 -21.01 -2.47 5.82
N ASN A 86 -20.83 -1.78 4.71
CA ASN A 86 -21.39 -2.15 3.42
C ASN A 86 -20.48 -3.09 2.61
N ILE A 87 -19.23 -3.25 3.00
CA ILE A 87 -18.27 -4.10 2.30
C ILE A 87 -18.43 -5.55 2.77
N LYS A 88 -18.47 -6.48 1.81
CA LYS A 88 -18.47 -7.92 2.06
C LYS A 88 -17.06 -8.51 1.94
N LYS A 89 -16.36 -8.20 0.84
CA LYS A 89 -15.01 -8.69 0.56
C LYS A 89 -14.31 -7.87 -0.50
N PHE A 90 -13.00 -8.03 -0.57
CA PHE A 90 -12.16 -7.54 -1.66
C PHE A 90 -11.43 -8.68 -2.36
N ASP A 91 -11.11 -8.49 -3.62
CA ASP A 91 -10.21 -9.32 -4.41
C ASP A 91 -9.17 -8.42 -5.08
N ILE A 92 -7.94 -8.50 -4.58
CA ILE A 92 -6.84 -7.67 -5.06
C ILE A 92 -6.28 -8.31 -6.34
N GLU A 93 -6.56 -7.70 -7.49
CA GLU A 93 -6.05 -8.17 -8.78
C GLU A 93 -4.58 -7.80 -8.98
N LYS A 94 -4.20 -6.60 -8.56
CA LYS A 94 -2.84 -6.09 -8.73
C LYS A 94 -2.46 -5.21 -7.55
N LEU A 95 -1.26 -5.46 -7.02
CA LEU A 95 -0.61 -4.60 -6.03
C LEU A 95 0.83 -4.40 -6.49
N VAL A 96 1.23 -3.14 -6.63
CA VAL A 96 2.57 -2.75 -7.07
C VAL A 96 3.18 -1.87 -6.00
N VAL A 97 4.34 -2.27 -5.50
CA VAL A 97 5.14 -1.50 -4.53
C VAL A 97 6.35 -0.95 -5.25
N ASP A 98 6.51 0.36 -5.19
CA ASP A 98 7.68 1.09 -5.66
C ASP A 98 8.19 2.02 -4.53
N GLY A 99 9.17 1.55 -3.78
CA GLY A 99 9.63 2.23 -2.56
C GLY A 99 8.50 2.39 -1.54
N ASP A 100 8.19 3.62 -1.20
CA ASP A 100 7.11 3.98 -0.27
C ASP A 100 5.74 4.15 -0.96
N ASP A 101 5.68 4.02 -2.27
CA ASP A 101 4.47 4.18 -3.06
C ASP A 101 3.86 2.81 -3.39
N VAL A 102 2.55 2.66 -3.14
CA VAL A 102 1.83 1.41 -3.40
C VAL A 102 0.55 1.70 -4.18
N PHE A 103 0.40 1.04 -5.34
CA PHE A 103 -0.82 1.06 -6.14
C PHE A 103 -1.55 -0.26 -6.06
N VAL A 104 -2.87 -0.19 -5.90
CA VAL A 104 -3.73 -1.36 -5.82
C VAL A 104 -4.89 -1.24 -6.80
N LEU A 105 -5.10 -2.28 -7.60
CA LEU A 105 -6.30 -2.50 -8.39
C LEU A 105 -7.06 -3.66 -7.79
N TYR A 106 -8.34 -3.48 -7.47
CA TYR A 106 -9.16 -4.52 -6.84
C TYR A 106 -10.61 -4.51 -7.30
N ASN A 107 -11.26 -5.66 -7.16
CA ASN A 107 -12.70 -5.79 -7.17
C ASN A 107 -13.22 -5.88 -5.74
N GLY A 108 -14.31 -5.22 -5.44
CA GLY A 108 -15.00 -5.27 -4.16
C GLY A 108 -16.44 -5.73 -4.34
N TRP A 109 -16.99 -6.35 -3.31
CA TRP A 109 -18.41 -6.71 -3.25
C TRP A 109 -19.02 -6.10 -2.00
N ASN A 110 -20.15 -5.45 -2.17
CA ASN A 110 -20.93 -5.00 -1.03
C ASN A 110 -21.79 -6.12 -0.43
N THR A 111 -22.41 -5.86 0.71
CA THR A 111 -23.29 -6.80 1.41
C THR A 111 -24.54 -7.17 0.63
N SER A 112 -24.97 -6.32 -0.34
CA SER A 112 -26.09 -6.63 -1.27
C SER A 112 -25.65 -7.48 -2.47
N GLY A 113 -24.36 -7.85 -2.56
CA GLY A 113 -23.81 -8.64 -3.66
C GLY A 113 -23.41 -7.82 -4.90
N LYS A 114 -23.57 -6.50 -4.88
CA LYS A 114 -23.14 -5.63 -5.98
C LYS A 114 -21.61 -5.55 -6.02
N GLU A 115 -21.07 -5.80 -7.19
CA GLU A 115 -19.63 -5.65 -7.47
C GLU A 115 -19.28 -4.19 -7.82
N PHE A 116 -18.08 -3.78 -7.42
CA PHE A 116 -17.47 -2.52 -7.83
C PHE A 116 -15.96 -2.73 -8.03
N ARG A 117 -15.33 -1.82 -8.77
CA ARG A 117 -13.90 -1.88 -9.07
C ARG A 117 -13.27 -0.51 -8.86
N ASN A 118 -12.17 -0.47 -8.12
CA ASN A 118 -11.44 0.76 -7.82
C ASN A 118 -9.93 0.55 -7.98
N THR A 119 -9.24 1.69 -8.09
CA THR A 119 -7.79 1.79 -7.90
C THR A 119 -7.53 2.68 -6.69
N GLU A 120 -6.55 2.32 -5.90
CA GLU A 120 -6.11 3.10 -4.75
C GLU A 120 -4.60 3.29 -4.77
N TYR A 121 -4.17 4.42 -4.25
CA TYR A 121 -2.78 4.77 -4.05
C TYR A 121 -2.52 5.01 -2.57
N PHE A 122 -1.42 4.47 -2.08
CA PHE A 122 -0.94 4.66 -0.72
C PHE A 122 0.49 5.17 -0.76
N LYS A 123 0.77 6.24 0.01
CA LYS A 123 2.13 6.66 0.31
C LYS A 123 2.44 6.29 1.75
N LEU A 124 3.50 5.51 1.93
CA LEU A 124 3.93 5.08 3.25
C LEU A 124 5.08 5.96 3.76
N LYS A 125 5.24 5.96 5.08
CA LYS A 125 6.39 6.55 5.77
C LYS A 125 6.68 5.71 7.00
N ASN A 126 7.88 5.15 7.09
CA ASN A 126 8.30 4.28 8.20
C ASN A 126 7.30 3.12 8.46
N GLY A 127 6.84 2.46 7.39
CA GLY A 127 5.90 1.34 7.48
C GLY A 127 4.48 1.72 7.95
N LYS A 128 4.09 2.99 7.82
CA LYS A 128 2.75 3.52 8.12
C LYS A 128 2.23 4.31 6.94
N ILE A 129 0.92 4.29 6.73
CA ILE A 129 0.26 5.02 5.65
C ILE A 129 0.18 6.49 6.00
N LYS A 130 0.85 7.32 5.21
CA LYS A 130 0.86 8.78 5.34
C LYS A 130 -0.23 9.42 4.48
N GLU A 131 -0.42 8.92 3.25
CA GLU A 131 -1.45 9.38 2.33
C GLU A 131 -2.18 8.18 1.77
N PHE A 132 -3.50 8.30 1.64
CA PHE A 132 -4.37 7.32 1.03
C PHE A 132 -5.27 8.04 0.02
N THR A 133 -5.19 7.67 -1.24
CA THR A 133 -6.03 8.22 -2.31
C THR A 133 -6.84 7.11 -2.96
N CYS A 134 -8.16 7.31 -3.06
CA CYS A 134 -9.07 6.40 -3.72
C CYS A 134 -9.59 7.00 -5.03
N PHE A 135 -9.49 6.27 -6.14
CA PHE A 135 -9.93 6.69 -7.46
C PHE A 135 -11.20 5.92 -7.83
N PHE A 136 -12.35 6.48 -7.51
CA PHE A 136 -13.66 5.97 -7.91
C PHE A 136 -14.44 7.02 -8.68
N GLY A 137 -15.42 6.57 -9.46
CA GLY A 137 -16.35 7.46 -10.15
C GLY A 137 -17.80 7.00 -9.93
N PRO A 138 -18.78 7.91 -9.92
CA PRO A 138 -20.18 7.56 -9.82
C PRO A 138 -20.63 6.80 -11.07
N GLY A 139 -21.43 5.76 -10.88
CA GLY A 139 -22.06 5.02 -11.98
C GLY A 139 -21.11 4.18 -12.83
N ILE A 140 -19.88 3.91 -12.38
CA ILE A 140 -18.98 3.02 -13.11
C ILE A 140 -19.56 1.61 -13.08
N SER A 141 -19.90 1.09 -14.25
CA SER A 141 -20.23 -0.31 -14.47
C SER A 141 -19.26 -0.90 -15.50
N PHE A 142 -18.98 -2.19 -15.38
CA PHE A 142 -18.15 -2.92 -16.33
C PHE A 142 -19.01 -3.99 -17.01
N PRO A 143 -19.93 -3.58 -17.94
CA PRO A 143 -20.91 -4.50 -18.52
C PRO A 143 -20.29 -5.65 -19.32
N ASN A 144 -19.05 -5.45 -19.77
CA ASN A 144 -18.29 -6.44 -20.54
C ASN A 144 -17.28 -7.23 -19.68
N ASN A 145 -17.39 -7.19 -18.37
CA ASN A 145 -16.54 -8.01 -17.50
C ASN A 145 -16.96 -9.48 -17.60
N THR A 146 -16.28 -10.23 -18.47
CA THR A 146 -16.55 -11.64 -18.77
C THR A 146 -15.88 -12.62 -17.77
N LYS A 147 -15.17 -12.12 -16.78
CA LYS A 147 -14.64 -12.94 -15.67
C LYS A 147 -15.78 -13.27 -14.71
N LYS A 148 -16.51 -14.32 -15.03
CA LYS A 148 -17.38 -15.02 -14.11
C LYS A 148 -16.64 -16.15 -13.42
#